data_b1bd36adab192af3971732f3c6b5d943
#
_entry.id   b1bd36adab192af3971732f3c6b5d943
#
_cell.length_a   1.000
_cell.length_b   1.000
_cell.length_c   1.000
_cell.angle_alpha   90.00
_cell.angle_beta   90.00
_cell.angle_gamma   90.00
#
_symmetry.space_group_name_H-M   'P 1'
#
loop_
_entity.id
_entity.type
_entity.pdbx_description
1 polymer ?
#
loop_
_entity_poly.entity_id
_entity_poly.type
_entity_poly.pdbx_seq_one_letter_code
_entity_poly.pdbx_strand_id
1 'polypeptide(L)'
;MAKTSSEQKGCTILNSMVDNIYRPEIPDIVDLVVNSCSERGCFDHLEAAVIPSREALVEIIDLLKDILFPGYFGDQTVDRNTLPYHLGNEITELFGKLSEQITNSIIHECNRCDEECTECIDRGREETLRFLRKIPDIRSMLASDIIATYEGDPAAKSHDEIIFSYPGIFAMTIYRSAHELHKQGISIIPRIMTEYAHSVVGIDIHPGAKIGKGFFIDHGTGVVIGETCEIGDNVRVYQGVTLGSLSFPKDESGKLIRDQKRHPTIEDDVIIYSNATILGGDTVIGARTVIGGNVWITKSVPPDTKVIIEEPRLIFKEKKEHK
;
A
#
# COMPACT_ATOMS: atom_id res chain seq x y z
N MET A 1 -10.04 -58.73 10.08
CA MET A 1 -9.13 -58.27 11.15
C MET A 1 -9.49 -56.81 11.44
N ALA A 2 -10.24 -56.62 12.52
CA ALA A 2 -10.73 -55.30 12.92
C ALA A 2 -9.90 -54.82 14.12
N LYS A 3 -9.12 -53.79 13.96
CA LYS A 3 -8.51 -52.98 15.03
C LYS A 3 -8.34 -51.58 14.54
N THR A 4 -9.35 -50.71 14.64
CA THR A 4 -9.20 -49.28 14.47
C THR A 4 -10.37 -48.43 15.02
N SER A 5 -11.24 -48.99 15.88
CA SER A 5 -12.40 -48.22 16.38
C SER A 5 -12.32 -47.74 17.84
N SER A 6 -11.27 -48.10 18.59
CA SER A 6 -11.17 -47.76 20.03
C SER A 6 -10.31 -46.50 20.30
N GLU A 7 -9.36 -46.16 19.44
CA GLU A 7 -8.48 -44.99 19.66
C GLU A 7 -9.15 -43.64 19.30
N GLN A 8 -10.05 -43.61 18.31
CA GLN A 8 -10.77 -42.37 17.97
C GLN A 8 -11.83 -41.98 19.03
N LYS A 9 -12.43 -42.91 19.74
CA LYS A 9 -13.41 -42.60 20.80
C LYS A 9 -12.75 -42.03 22.08
N GLY A 10 -11.52 -42.42 22.39
CA GLY A 10 -10.78 -41.91 23.55
C GLY A 10 -10.42 -40.42 23.42
N CYS A 11 -10.02 -39.98 22.22
CA CYS A 11 -9.62 -38.59 21.97
C CYS A 11 -10.81 -37.61 22.01
N THR A 12 -11.99 -38.02 21.54
CA THR A 12 -13.22 -37.21 21.56
C THR A 12 -13.77 -37.00 22.97
N ILE A 13 -13.65 -38.00 23.83
CA ILE A 13 -14.10 -37.93 25.24
C ILE A 13 -13.13 -37.07 26.07
N LEU A 14 -11.83 -37.12 25.80
CA LEU A 14 -10.85 -36.25 26.45
C LEU A 14 -11.07 -34.77 26.10
N ASN A 15 -11.34 -34.44 24.85
CA ASN A 15 -11.62 -33.08 24.45
C ASN A 15 -12.89 -32.51 25.10
N SER A 16 -13.97 -33.31 25.22
CA SER A 16 -15.20 -32.84 25.89
C SER A 16 -15.04 -32.72 27.43
N MET A 17 -14.17 -33.48 28.05
CA MET A 17 -13.85 -33.34 29.47
C MET A 17 -12.95 -32.13 29.75
N VAL A 18 -11.96 -31.85 28.86
CA VAL A 18 -11.06 -30.71 28.95
C VAL A 18 -11.87 -29.42 28.80
N ASP A 19 -12.78 -29.34 27.83
CA ASP A 19 -13.69 -28.18 27.66
C ASP A 19 -14.53 -27.88 28.90
N ASN A 20 -15.00 -28.91 29.64
CA ASN A 20 -15.80 -28.73 30.83
C ASN A 20 -14.99 -28.27 32.06
N ILE A 21 -13.67 -28.54 32.10
CA ILE A 21 -12.81 -28.15 33.25
C ILE A 21 -12.44 -26.67 33.15
N TYR A 22 -12.16 -26.15 31.94
CA TYR A 22 -11.66 -24.80 31.76
C TYR A 22 -12.74 -23.75 31.44
N ARG A 23 -13.92 -24.16 30.97
CA ARG A 23 -15.06 -23.25 30.73
C ARG A 23 -15.45 -22.36 31.91
N PRO A 24 -15.43 -22.84 33.18
CA PRO A 24 -15.74 -21.99 34.32
C PRO A 24 -14.78 -20.81 34.55
N GLU A 25 -13.53 -20.88 34.01
CA GLU A 25 -12.55 -19.80 34.14
C GLU A 25 -12.75 -18.70 33.09
N ILE A 26 -13.50 -18.97 32.01
CA ILE A 26 -13.71 -17.98 30.91
C ILE A 26 -14.39 -16.70 31.41
N PRO A 27 -15.43 -16.71 32.26
CA PRO A 27 -16.03 -15.49 32.78
C PRO A 27 -15.04 -14.57 33.50
N ASP A 28 -14.16 -15.13 34.32
CA ASP A 28 -13.15 -14.36 35.05
C ASP A 28 -12.15 -13.72 34.07
N ILE A 29 -11.78 -14.44 32.99
CA ILE A 29 -10.92 -13.92 31.95
C ILE A 29 -11.63 -12.81 31.18
N VAL A 30 -12.92 -12.97 30.86
CA VAL A 30 -13.72 -11.93 30.21
C VAL A 30 -13.77 -10.68 31.08
N ASP A 31 -14.02 -10.79 32.36
CA ASP A 31 -14.04 -9.64 33.29
C ASP A 31 -12.68 -8.93 33.34
N LEU A 32 -11.57 -9.68 33.36
CA LEU A 32 -10.23 -9.11 33.31
C LEU A 32 -10.00 -8.32 31.99
N VAL A 33 -10.44 -8.86 30.86
CA VAL A 33 -10.32 -8.19 29.55
C VAL A 33 -11.21 -6.95 29.51
N VAL A 34 -12.49 -7.07 29.93
CA VAL A 34 -13.44 -5.93 29.97
C VAL A 34 -12.90 -4.82 30.85
N ASN A 35 -12.39 -5.14 32.04
CA ASN A 35 -11.79 -4.13 32.91
C ASN A 35 -10.56 -3.47 32.30
N SER A 36 -9.78 -4.17 31.49
CA SER A 36 -8.64 -3.59 30.78
C SER A 36 -9.04 -2.59 29.69
N CYS A 37 -10.24 -2.74 29.10
CA CYS A 37 -10.77 -1.79 28.11
C CYS A 37 -11.11 -0.42 28.71
N SER A 38 -11.56 -0.37 29.95
CA SER A 38 -11.91 0.87 30.62
C SER A 38 -10.72 1.75 31.05
N GLU A 39 -9.52 1.15 31.15
CA GLU A 39 -8.31 1.85 31.63
C GLU A 39 -7.54 2.61 30.55
N ARG A 40 -7.77 2.30 29.27
CA ARG A 40 -6.98 2.81 28.13
C ARG A 40 -7.85 3.23 26.94
N GLY A 41 -8.78 4.14 27.14
CA GLY A 41 -9.78 4.57 26.17
C GLY A 41 -9.28 5.01 24.76
N CYS A 42 -7.97 4.93 24.48
CA CYS A 42 -7.42 5.23 23.15
C CYS A 42 -7.35 4.02 22.19
N PHE A 43 -7.61 2.81 22.68
CA PHE A 43 -7.55 1.58 21.86
C PHE A 43 -8.93 0.98 21.63
N ASP A 44 -9.90 1.32 22.46
CA ASP A 44 -11.23 0.75 22.41
C ASP A 44 -12.15 1.70 21.67
N HIS A 45 -12.85 1.15 20.66
CA HIS A 45 -13.81 1.89 19.86
C HIS A 45 -15.23 1.48 20.28
N LEU A 46 -15.53 1.71 21.56
CA LEU A 46 -16.83 1.42 22.19
C LEU A 46 -17.78 2.58 21.94
N GLU A 47 -19.07 2.27 21.71
CA GLU A 47 -20.13 3.27 21.43
C GLU A 47 -19.82 4.18 20.23
N ALA A 48 -18.97 3.70 19.36
CA ALA A 48 -18.38 4.55 18.37
C ALA A 48 -19.26 4.76 17.16
N ALA A 49 -19.09 5.93 16.61
CA ALA A 49 -19.50 6.25 15.27
C ALA A 49 -18.88 5.28 14.26
N VAL A 50 -19.52 5.19 13.13
CA VAL A 50 -19.10 4.38 11.99
C VAL A 50 -17.66 4.73 11.59
N ILE A 51 -16.84 3.69 11.39
CA ILE A 51 -15.48 3.80 10.83
C ILE A 51 -15.46 3.17 9.43
N PRO A 52 -14.51 3.55 8.55
CA PRO A 52 -14.34 2.86 7.27
C PRO A 52 -14.05 1.37 7.46
N SER A 53 -14.71 0.52 6.66
CA SER A 53 -14.49 -0.93 6.67
C SER A 53 -13.32 -1.29 5.74
N ARG A 54 -12.36 -2.05 6.28
CA ARG A 54 -11.23 -2.57 5.49
C ARG A 54 -11.72 -3.52 4.38
N GLU A 55 -12.70 -4.35 4.68
CA GLU A 55 -13.28 -5.32 3.75
C GLU A 55 -13.97 -4.59 2.58
N ALA A 56 -14.77 -3.57 2.87
CA ALA A 56 -15.40 -2.74 1.84
C ALA A 56 -14.37 -2.01 0.97
N LEU A 57 -13.24 -1.59 1.54
CA LEU A 57 -12.17 -0.96 0.77
C LEU A 57 -11.43 -1.95 -0.14
N VAL A 58 -11.33 -3.22 0.22
CA VAL A 58 -10.81 -4.26 -0.70
C VAL A 58 -11.76 -4.45 -1.89
N GLU A 59 -13.08 -4.50 -1.66
CA GLU A 59 -14.06 -4.56 -2.75
C GLU A 59 -13.99 -3.32 -3.66
N ILE A 60 -13.80 -2.13 -3.08
CA ILE A 60 -13.60 -0.88 -3.83
C ILE A 60 -12.32 -0.95 -4.69
N ILE A 61 -11.24 -1.54 -4.18
CA ILE A 61 -10.00 -1.74 -4.94
C ILE A 61 -10.24 -2.67 -6.14
N ASP A 62 -11.00 -3.74 -5.97
CA ASP A 62 -11.32 -4.64 -7.07
C ASP A 62 -12.20 -3.98 -8.14
N LEU A 63 -13.23 -3.22 -7.75
CA LEU A 63 -14.01 -2.39 -8.67
C LEU A 63 -13.13 -1.36 -9.42
N LEU A 64 -12.21 -0.72 -8.71
CA LEU A 64 -11.26 0.23 -9.33
C LEU A 64 -10.40 -0.47 -10.39
N LYS A 65 -9.92 -1.69 -10.14
CA LYS A 65 -9.15 -2.45 -11.14
C LYS A 65 -9.98 -2.73 -12.39
N ASP A 66 -11.25 -3.13 -12.25
CA ASP A 66 -12.16 -3.39 -13.37
C ASP A 66 -12.44 -2.14 -14.20
N ILE A 67 -12.61 -0.98 -13.53
CA ILE A 67 -12.81 0.32 -14.21
C ILE A 67 -11.51 0.81 -14.87
N LEU A 68 -10.38 0.65 -14.20
CA LEU A 68 -9.09 1.11 -14.71
C LEU A 68 -8.57 0.23 -15.86
N PHE A 69 -8.88 -1.05 -15.87
CA PHE A 69 -8.48 -2.04 -16.87
C PHE A 69 -9.68 -2.86 -17.37
N PRO A 70 -10.64 -2.25 -18.10
CA PRO A 70 -11.84 -2.94 -18.53
C PRO A 70 -11.55 -4.20 -19.35
N GLY A 71 -12.17 -5.31 -18.97
CA GLY A 71 -12.04 -6.60 -19.64
C GLY A 71 -10.83 -7.45 -19.22
N TYR A 72 -10.02 -6.97 -18.24
CA TYR A 72 -8.88 -7.75 -17.74
C TYR A 72 -9.22 -8.65 -16.53
N PHE A 73 -10.03 -8.20 -15.58
CA PHE A 73 -10.19 -8.86 -14.28
C PHE A 73 -11.61 -9.42 -14.03
N GLY A 74 -12.61 -8.95 -14.74
CA GLY A 74 -13.99 -9.39 -14.56
C GLY A 74 -14.31 -10.68 -15.34
N ASP A 75 -15.38 -11.38 -14.93
CA ASP A 75 -15.87 -12.61 -15.59
C ASP A 75 -16.61 -12.33 -16.91
N GLN A 76 -16.88 -11.07 -17.23
CA GLN A 76 -17.65 -10.68 -18.41
C GLN A 76 -16.74 -10.28 -19.57
N THR A 77 -17.07 -10.78 -20.75
CA THR A 77 -16.42 -10.31 -21.98
C THR A 77 -16.91 -8.91 -22.31
N VAL A 78 -16.01 -7.95 -22.31
CA VAL A 78 -16.31 -6.54 -22.62
C VAL A 78 -15.85 -6.25 -24.05
N ASP A 79 -16.77 -5.76 -24.88
CA ASP A 79 -16.49 -5.23 -26.23
C ASP A 79 -16.82 -3.73 -26.33
N ARG A 80 -16.54 -3.12 -27.48
CA ARG A 80 -16.78 -1.67 -27.68
C ARG A 80 -18.24 -1.25 -27.52
N ASN A 81 -19.20 -2.14 -27.77
CA ASN A 81 -20.63 -1.85 -27.69
C ASN A 81 -21.12 -2.02 -26.24
N THR A 82 -20.58 -2.99 -25.52
CA THR A 82 -20.96 -3.31 -24.14
C THR A 82 -20.18 -2.46 -23.12
N LEU A 83 -19.02 -1.91 -23.49
CA LEU A 83 -18.17 -1.10 -22.61
C LEU A 83 -18.92 0.04 -21.88
N PRO A 84 -19.78 0.87 -22.52
CA PRO A 84 -20.50 1.92 -21.81
C PRO A 84 -21.44 1.40 -20.72
N TYR A 85 -22.07 0.26 -20.96
CA TYR A 85 -22.98 -0.37 -19.98
C TYR A 85 -22.20 -0.99 -18.83
N HIS A 86 -21.08 -1.69 -19.14
CA HIS A 86 -20.19 -2.24 -18.13
C HIS A 86 -19.66 -1.14 -17.22
N LEU A 87 -19.00 -0.11 -17.78
CA LEU A 87 -18.48 1.01 -16.99
C LEU A 87 -19.60 1.77 -16.25
N GLY A 88 -20.79 1.88 -16.82
CA GLY A 88 -21.93 2.50 -16.16
C GLY A 88 -22.33 1.78 -14.87
N ASN A 89 -22.34 0.47 -14.88
CA ASN A 89 -22.63 -0.36 -13.71
C ASN A 89 -21.53 -0.26 -12.67
N GLU A 90 -20.26 -0.49 -13.07
CA GLU A 90 -19.10 -0.48 -12.18
C GLU A 90 -18.92 0.89 -11.50
N ILE A 91 -19.04 1.99 -12.25
CA ILE A 91 -18.92 3.35 -11.71
C ILE A 91 -20.07 3.67 -10.75
N THR A 92 -21.30 3.18 -11.04
CA THR A 92 -22.45 3.37 -10.16
C THR A 92 -22.27 2.61 -8.84
N GLU A 93 -21.80 1.38 -8.90
CA GLU A 93 -21.50 0.58 -7.71
C GLU A 93 -20.34 1.21 -6.91
N LEU A 94 -19.26 1.60 -7.58
CA LEU A 94 -18.14 2.29 -6.96
C LEU A 94 -18.59 3.58 -6.27
N PHE A 95 -19.45 4.38 -6.92
CA PHE A 95 -20.00 5.59 -6.31
C PHE A 95 -20.72 5.28 -4.99
N GLY A 96 -21.58 4.26 -4.97
CA GLY A 96 -22.30 3.86 -3.76
C GLY A 96 -21.36 3.46 -2.62
N LYS A 97 -20.49 2.48 -2.89
CA LYS A 97 -19.56 1.95 -1.88
C LYS A 97 -18.54 2.99 -1.40
N LEU A 98 -17.92 3.73 -2.31
CA LEU A 98 -16.90 4.71 -1.96
C LEU A 98 -17.49 5.91 -1.21
N SER A 99 -18.70 6.41 -1.59
CA SER A 99 -19.33 7.51 -0.87
C SER A 99 -19.71 7.15 0.56
N GLU A 100 -20.10 5.91 0.80
CA GLU A 100 -20.35 5.39 2.16
C GLU A 100 -19.04 5.39 2.98
N GLN A 101 -17.95 4.85 2.44
CA GLN A 101 -16.68 4.78 3.19
C GLN A 101 -16.08 6.17 3.42
N ILE A 102 -16.16 7.09 2.46
CA ILE A 102 -15.71 8.48 2.64
C ILE A 102 -16.58 9.18 3.69
N THR A 103 -17.90 8.99 3.66
CA THR A 103 -18.79 9.53 4.70
C THR A 103 -18.39 9.00 6.07
N ASN A 104 -18.14 7.69 6.19
CA ASN A 104 -17.71 7.07 7.44
C ASN A 104 -16.39 7.65 7.96
N SER A 105 -15.44 7.91 7.05
CA SER A 105 -14.16 8.57 7.39
C SER A 105 -14.36 10.00 7.89
N ILE A 106 -15.24 10.78 7.25
CA ILE A 106 -15.55 12.16 7.65
C ILE A 106 -16.23 12.18 9.02
N ILE A 107 -17.24 11.32 9.24
CA ILE A 107 -17.94 11.22 10.54
C ILE A 107 -16.96 10.83 11.64
N HIS A 108 -16.08 9.86 11.38
CA HIS A 108 -15.06 9.47 12.34
C HIS A 108 -14.14 10.64 12.73
N GLU A 109 -13.74 11.46 11.77
CA GLU A 109 -12.88 12.61 12.02
C GLU A 109 -13.62 13.71 12.80
N CYS A 110 -14.86 14.04 12.43
CA CYS A 110 -15.69 15.00 13.16
C CYS A 110 -15.90 14.59 14.62
N ASN A 111 -16.20 13.30 14.87
CA ASN A 111 -16.37 12.79 16.23
C ASN A 111 -15.07 12.88 17.05
N ARG A 112 -13.92 12.67 16.41
CA ARG A 112 -12.62 12.79 17.09
C ARG A 112 -12.27 14.22 17.46
N CYS A 113 -12.80 15.20 16.74
CA CYS A 113 -12.57 16.62 16.96
C CYS A 113 -13.71 17.30 17.76
N ASP A 114 -14.72 16.55 18.24
CA ASP A 114 -15.94 17.06 18.87
C ASP A 114 -16.68 18.10 17.99
N GLU A 115 -16.64 17.94 16.68
CA GLU A 115 -17.33 18.80 15.71
C GLU A 115 -18.70 18.21 15.35
N GLU A 116 -19.76 19.00 15.48
CA GLU A 116 -21.07 18.63 14.95
C GLU A 116 -21.05 18.72 13.42
N CYS A 117 -21.18 17.57 12.75
CA CYS A 117 -21.24 17.49 11.30
C CYS A 117 -22.66 17.21 10.82
N THR A 118 -23.30 18.20 10.22
CA THR A 118 -24.65 18.07 9.64
C THR A 118 -24.64 17.70 8.15
N GLU A 119 -23.50 17.83 7.46
CA GLU A 119 -23.36 17.68 5.99
C GLU A 119 -22.41 16.55 5.57
N CYS A 120 -22.06 15.64 6.49
CA CYS A 120 -21.08 14.60 6.23
C CYS A 120 -21.45 13.68 5.02
N ILE A 121 -22.74 13.41 4.85
CA ILE A 121 -23.23 12.55 3.74
C ILE A 121 -23.06 13.26 2.40
N ASP A 122 -23.47 14.51 2.31
CA ASP A 122 -23.38 15.26 1.05
C ASP A 122 -21.91 15.52 0.69
N ARG A 123 -21.08 15.87 1.66
CA ARG A 123 -19.62 15.98 1.49
C ARG A 123 -19.01 14.66 1.03
N GLY A 124 -19.41 13.52 1.61
CA GLY A 124 -18.92 12.20 1.18
C GLY A 124 -19.23 11.90 -0.28
N ARG A 125 -20.45 12.26 -0.74
CA ARG A 125 -20.85 12.13 -2.14
C ARG A 125 -20.10 13.06 -3.08
N GLU A 126 -19.92 14.32 -2.68
CA GLU A 126 -19.17 15.32 -3.47
C GLU A 126 -17.71 14.92 -3.65
N GLU A 127 -17.03 14.49 -2.58
CA GLU A 127 -15.65 14.01 -2.67
C GLU A 127 -15.53 12.75 -3.53
N THR A 128 -16.51 11.85 -3.46
CA THR A 128 -16.57 10.69 -4.36
C THR A 128 -16.68 11.12 -5.82
N LEU A 129 -17.60 12.03 -6.16
CA LEU A 129 -17.72 12.55 -7.53
C LEU A 129 -16.45 13.23 -8.00
N ARG A 130 -15.75 13.95 -7.10
CA ARG A 130 -14.47 14.59 -7.38
C ARG A 130 -13.40 13.54 -7.71
N PHE A 131 -13.34 12.45 -6.96
CA PHE A 131 -12.46 11.33 -7.23
C PHE A 131 -12.80 10.63 -8.56
N LEU A 132 -14.06 10.31 -8.83
CA LEU A 132 -14.47 9.66 -10.08
C LEU A 132 -14.07 10.46 -11.33
N ARG A 133 -14.09 11.78 -11.26
CA ARG A 133 -13.60 12.65 -12.35
C ARG A 133 -12.09 12.52 -12.58
N LYS A 134 -11.34 11.96 -11.64
CA LYS A 134 -9.89 11.72 -11.75
C LYS A 134 -9.54 10.37 -12.38
N ILE A 135 -10.50 9.47 -12.56
CA ILE A 135 -10.26 8.16 -13.16
C ILE A 135 -9.56 8.25 -14.54
N PRO A 136 -9.94 9.15 -15.47
CA PRO A 136 -9.23 9.26 -16.74
C PRO A 136 -7.74 9.66 -16.57
N ASP A 137 -7.44 10.58 -15.64
CA ASP A 137 -6.07 11.00 -15.35
C ASP A 137 -5.26 9.83 -14.77
N ILE A 138 -5.84 9.09 -13.80
CA ILE A 138 -5.24 7.88 -13.20
C ILE A 138 -4.94 6.83 -14.29
N ARG A 139 -5.88 6.57 -15.20
CA ARG A 139 -5.68 5.66 -16.33
C ARG A 139 -4.52 6.09 -17.23
N SER A 140 -4.40 7.38 -17.53
CA SER A 140 -3.30 7.91 -18.31
C SER A 140 -1.95 7.71 -17.64
N MET A 141 -1.87 7.92 -16.33
CA MET A 141 -0.66 7.67 -15.54
C MET A 141 -0.29 6.18 -15.54
N LEU A 142 -1.26 5.30 -15.29
CA LEU A 142 -1.02 3.85 -15.31
C LEU A 142 -0.60 3.34 -16.68
N ALA A 143 -1.17 3.89 -17.77
CA ALA A 143 -0.72 3.55 -19.12
C ALA A 143 0.76 3.89 -19.34
N SER A 144 1.22 5.05 -18.82
CA SER A 144 2.65 5.41 -18.88
C SER A 144 3.53 4.47 -18.06
N ASP A 145 3.06 4.00 -16.88
CA ASP A 145 3.80 3.07 -16.04
C ASP A 145 3.91 1.68 -16.71
N ILE A 146 2.85 1.21 -17.37
CA ILE A 146 2.84 -0.05 -18.11
C ILE A 146 3.82 0.01 -19.30
N ILE A 147 3.80 1.11 -20.05
CA ILE A 147 4.74 1.31 -21.17
C ILE A 147 6.18 1.33 -20.66
N ALA A 148 6.48 2.08 -19.61
CA ALA A 148 7.82 2.13 -19.02
C ALA A 148 8.27 0.78 -18.47
N THR A 149 7.35 -0.03 -17.93
CA THR A 149 7.61 -1.40 -17.48
C THR A 149 7.96 -2.30 -18.68
N TYR A 150 7.20 -2.24 -19.76
CA TYR A 150 7.44 -3.02 -20.97
C TYR A 150 8.78 -2.68 -21.63
N GLU A 151 9.10 -1.39 -21.72
CA GLU A 151 10.38 -0.93 -22.27
C GLU A 151 11.57 -1.22 -21.33
N GLY A 152 11.31 -1.33 -20.04
CA GLY A 152 12.32 -1.48 -19.01
C GLY A 152 12.68 -2.94 -18.68
N ASP A 153 11.77 -3.88 -18.90
CA ASP A 153 11.96 -5.31 -18.60
C ASP A 153 11.99 -6.15 -19.88
N PRO A 154 13.18 -6.65 -20.30
CA PRO A 154 13.31 -7.51 -21.48
C PRO A 154 12.59 -8.86 -21.33
N ALA A 155 12.17 -9.26 -20.12
CA ALA A 155 11.42 -10.49 -19.89
C ALA A 155 9.93 -10.34 -20.22
N ALA A 156 9.38 -9.12 -20.16
CA ALA A 156 7.98 -8.84 -20.47
C ALA A 156 7.65 -9.15 -21.93
N LYS A 157 6.61 -9.94 -22.18
CA LYS A 157 6.19 -10.35 -23.53
C LYS A 157 5.10 -9.48 -24.11
N SER A 158 4.27 -8.87 -23.25
CA SER A 158 3.15 -8.01 -23.66
C SER A 158 2.74 -7.08 -22.52
N HIS A 159 1.97 -6.03 -22.84
CA HIS A 159 1.31 -5.18 -21.85
C HIS A 159 0.30 -5.98 -21.03
N ASP A 160 -0.36 -6.98 -21.65
CA ASP A 160 -1.33 -7.83 -20.95
C ASP A 160 -0.66 -8.63 -19.82
N GLU A 161 0.52 -9.21 -20.08
CA GLU A 161 1.30 -9.91 -19.06
C GLU A 161 1.63 -8.99 -17.88
N ILE A 162 2.00 -7.76 -18.16
CA ILE A 162 2.33 -6.75 -17.15
C ILE A 162 1.10 -6.41 -16.30
N ILE A 163 -0.06 -6.17 -16.94
CA ILE A 163 -1.30 -5.83 -16.25
C ILE A 163 -1.76 -6.98 -15.34
N PHE A 164 -1.68 -8.23 -15.84
CA PHE A 164 -2.15 -9.40 -15.12
C PHE A 164 -1.24 -9.85 -13.97
N SER A 165 0.07 -9.67 -14.09
CA SER A 165 1.01 -10.42 -13.24
C SER A 165 2.04 -9.59 -12.49
N TYR A 166 2.33 -8.34 -12.89
CA TYR A 166 3.41 -7.59 -12.28
C TYR A 166 2.98 -6.94 -10.95
N PRO A 167 3.67 -7.29 -9.83
CA PRO A 167 3.35 -6.72 -8.52
C PRO A 167 3.54 -5.20 -8.46
N GLY A 168 4.49 -4.66 -9.25
CA GLY A 168 4.71 -3.23 -9.35
C GLY A 168 3.47 -2.49 -9.89
N ILE A 169 2.82 -3.01 -10.94
CA ILE A 169 1.61 -2.39 -11.51
C ILE A 169 0.42 -2.51 -10.55
N PHE A 170 0.29 -3.63 -9.84
CA PHE A 170 -0.73 -3.76 -8.80
C PHE A 170 -0.56 -2.69 -7.70
N ALA A 171 0.66 -2.51 -7.19
CA ALA A 171 0.96 -1.49 -6.19
C ALA A 171 0.69 -0.07 -6.72
N MET A 172 1.12 0.23 -7.96
CA MET A 172 0.92 1.53 -8.59
C MET A 172 -0.56 1.84 -8.85
N THR A 173 -1.36 0.84 -9.23
CA THR A 173 -2.81 1.00 -9.42
C THR A 173 -3.49 1.49 -8.15
N ILE A 174 -3.17 0.86 -7.03
CA ILE A 174 -3.73 1.22 -5.73
C ILE A 174 -3.15 2.55 -5.24
N TYR A 175 -1.83 2.74 -5.35
CA TYR A 175 -1.18 3.98 -4.93
C TYR A 175 -1.73 5.20 -5.67
N ARG A 176 -1.83 5.17 -7.01
CA ARG A 176 -2.32 6.33 -7.79
C ARG A 176 -3.76 6.69 -7.42
N SER A 177 -4.61 5.69 -7.16
CA SER A 177 -5.97 5.90 -6.68
C SER A 177 -5.99 6.48 -5.26
N ALA A 178 -5.22 5.90 -4.34
CA ALA A 178 -5.11 6.35 -2.96
C ALA A 178 -4.49 7.76 -2.86
N HIS A 179 -3.55 8.09 -3.74
CA HIS A 179 -2.92 9.41 -3.81
C HIS A 179 -3.94 10.51 -4.15
N GLU A 180 -4.86 10.28 -5.10
CA GLU A 180 -5.90 11.26 -5.42
C GLU A 180 -6.86 11.47 -4.24
N LEU A 181 -7.26 10.41 -3.53
CA LEU A 181 -8.05 10.55 -2.31
C LEU A 181 -7.27 11.28 -1.19
N HIS A 182 -5.98 11.00 -1.06
CA HIS A 182 -5.11 11.71 -0.11
C HIS A 182 -5.01 13.21 -0.41
N LYS A 183 -4.86 13.59 -1.69
CA LYS A 183 -4.86 15.00 -2.15
C LYS A 183 -6.18 15.71 -1.86
N GLN A 184 -7.29 14.98 -1.83
CA GLN A 184 -8.60 15.52 -1.45
C GLN A 184 -8.74 15.72 0.06
N GLY A 185 -7.77 15.29 0.87
CA GLY A 185 -7.80 15.38 2.31
C GLY A 185 -8.66 14.30 2.97
N ILE A 186 -8.95 13.19 2.26
CA ILE A 186 -9.65 12.05 2.86
C ILE A 186 -8.70 11.35 3.82
N SER A 187 -9.12 11.24 5.08
CA SER A 187 -8.33 10.58 6.13
C SER A 187 -8.51 9.05 6.09
N ILE A 188 -7.56 8.31 6.64
CA ILE A 188 -7.57 6.86 6.89
C ILE A 188 -7.65 6.02 5.61
N ILE A 189 -8.63 6.24 4.72
CA ILE A 189 -8.91 5.42 3.53
C ILE A 189 -7.68 5.27 2.62
N PRO A 190 -6.98 6.35 2.21
CA PRO A 190 -5.79 6.21 1.36
C PRO A 190 -4.71 5.31 1.98
N ARG A 191 -4.54 5.40 3.29
CA ARG A 191 -3.57 4.59 4.01
C ARG A 191 -3.99 3.12 4.08
N ILE A 192 -5.26 2.82 4.36
CA ILE A 192 -5.76 1.44 4.34
C ILE A 192 -5.56 0.81 2.96
N MET A 193 -5.82 1.55 1.88
CA MET A 193 -5.62 1.08 0.51
C MET A 193 -4.16 0.72 0.24
N THR A 194 -3.21 1.62 0.56
CA THR A 194 -1.79 1.35 0.31
C THR A 194 -1.21 0.29 1.23
N GLU A 195 -1.66 0.17 2.48
CA GLU A 195 -1.28 -0.93 3.37
C GLU A 195 -1.85 -2.29 2.90
N TYR A 196 -3.02 -2.29 2.27
CA TYR A 196 -3.52 -3.51 1.62
C TYR A 196 -2.58 -3.92 0.47
N ALA A 197 -2.19 -3.00 -0.42
CA ALA A 197 -1.22 -3.29 -1.48
C ALA A 197 0.10 -3.82 -0.90
N HIS A 198 0.63 -3.15 0.13
CA HIS A 198 1.83 -3.58 0.85
C HIS A 198 1.70 -5.01 1.38
N SER A 199 0.57 -5.35 1.99
CA SER A 199 0.34 -6.70 2.53
C SER A 199 0.30 -7.79 1.46
N VAL A 200 -0.12 -7.45 0.23
CA VAL A 200 -0.25 -8.40 -0.89
C VAL A 200 1.06 -8.59 -1.65
N VAL A 201 1.78 -7.50 -1.93
CA VAL A 201 2.94 -7.54 -2.84
C VAL A 201 4.27 -7.15 -2.20
N GLY A 202 4.28 -6.73 -0.93
CA GLY A 202 5.51 -6.34 -0.22
C GLY A 202 6.11 -5.01 -0.71
N ILE A 203 5.31 -4.14 -1.35
CA ILE A 203 5.69 -2.81 -1.83
C ILE A 203 4.96 -1.77 -0.99
N ASP A 204 5.68 -1.01 -0.17
CA ASP A 204 5.15 0.04 0.71
C ASP A 204 5.32 1.42 0.06
N ILE A 205 4.23 2.00 -0.43
CA ILE A 205 4.21 3.37 -0.96
C ILE A 205 3.22 4.19 -0.15
N HIS A 206 3.72 5.21 0.56
CA HIS A 206 2.82 6.10 1.29
C HIS A 206 1.97 6.93 0.32
N PRO A 207 0.64 7.08 0.54
CA PRO A 207 -0.23 7.79 -0.40
C PRO A 207 0.12 9.28 -0.56
N GLY A 208 0.86 9.87 0.37
CA GLY A 208 1.35 11.24 0.29
C GLY A 208 2.57 11.44 -0.62
N ALA A 209 3.30 10.38 -1.00
CA ALA A 209 4.40 10.47 -1.95
C ALA A 209 3.92 11.06 -3.28
N LYS A 210 4.77 11.84 -3.95
CA LYS A 210 4.48 12.40 -5.28
C LYS A 210 5.33 11.65 -6.31
N ILE A 211 4.69 10.92 -7.21
CA ILE A 211 5.38 10.09 -8.21
C ILE A 211 4.92 10.51 -9.61
N GLY A 212 5.89 10.87 -10.46
CA GLY A 212 5.69 11.25 -11.86
C GLY A 212 5.15 10.12 -12.73
N LYS A 213 5.11 10.33 -14.04
CA LYS A 213 4.66 9.34 -15.03
C LYS A 213 5.79 8.38 -15.40
N GLY A 214 5.43 7.20 -15.91
CA GLY A 214 6.41 6.21 -16.37
C GLY A 214 7.23 5.61 -15.22
N PHE A 215 6.66 5.51 -14.04
CA PHE A 215 7.34 4.93 -12.89
C PHE A 215 7.32 3.39 -12.96
N PHE A 216 8.51 2.80 -12.96
CA PHE A 216 8.67 1.35 -13.07
C PHE A 216 9.28 0.75 -11.80
N ILE A 217 8.57 -0.21 -11.22
CA ILE A 217 9.04 -1.04 -10.10
C ILE A 217 9.27 -2.45 -10.63
N ASP A 218 10.55 -2.89 -10.64
CA ASP A 218 10.92 -4.25 -11.02
C ASP A 218 11.03 -5.13 -9.77
N HIS A 219 10.41 -6.33 -9.80
CA HIS A 219 10.24 -7.26 -8.69
C HIS A 219 9.51 -6.65 -7.49
N GLY A 220 10.03 -5.59 -6.92
CA GLY A 220 9.41 -4.70 -5.97
C GLY A 220 9.42 -5.13 -4.51
N THR A 221 9.58 -6.40 -4.17
CA THR A 221 9.56 -6.86 -2.77
C THR A 221 10.51 -6.06 -1.89
N GLY A 222 9.98 -5.45 -0.83
CA GLY A 222 10.75 -4.66 0.12
C GLY A 222 11.05 -3.23 -0.33
N VAL A 223 10.43 -2.73 -1.40
CA VAL A 223 10.47 -1.31 -1.76
C VAL A 223 9.69 -0.52 -0.72
N VAL A 224 10.28 0.58 -0.24
CA VAL A 224 9.65 1.53 0.69
C VAL A 224 9.79 2.96 0.15
N ILE A 225 8.67 3.64 -0.06
CA ILE A 225 8.60 5.04 -0.51
C ILE A 225 7.84 5.86 0.52
N GLY A 226 8.55 6.74 1.23
CA GLY A 226 8.01 7.51 2.33
C GLY A 226 7.13 8.69 1.89
N GLU A 227 6.32 9.19 2.82
CA GLU A 227 5.26 10.18 2.63
C GLU A 227 5.66 11.42 1.82
N THR A 228 6.82 12.00 2.13
CA THR A 228 7.26 13.26 1.51
C THR A 228 8.28 13.05 0.40
N CYS A 229 8.38 11.83 -0.18
CA CYS A 229 9.15 11.60 -1.39
C CYS A 229 8.58 12.41 -2.56
N GLU A 230 9.47 12.95 -3.38
CA GLU A 230 9.15 13.54 -4.67
C GLU A 230 9.96 12.80 -5.73
N ILE A 231 9.28 12.15 -6.65
CA ILE A 231 9.88 11.30 -7.68
C ILE A 231 9.42 11.82 -9.04
N GLY A 232 10.38 12.12 -9.90
CA GLY A 232 10.16 12.62 -11.25
C GLY A 232 9.62 11.58 -12.23
N ASP A 233 9.72 11.90 -13.50
CA ASP A 233 9.25 11.07 -14.62
C ASP A 233 10.27 9.97 -14.97
N ASN A 234 9.80 8.82 -15.47
CA ASN A 234 10.60 7.71 -15.98
C ASN A 234 11.61 7.13 -14.97
N VAL A 235 11.34 7.23 -13.69
CA VAL A 235 12.21 6.68 -12.65
C VAL A 235 11.98 5.18 -12.53
N ARG A 236 13.09 4.42 -12.40
CA ARG A 236 13.09 2.97 -12.26
C ARG A 236 13.66 2.56 -10.91
N VAL A 237 12.96 1.69 -10.19
CA VAL A 237 13.43 1.14 -8.92
C VAL A 237 13.33 -0.38 -8.89
N TYR A 238 14.27 -1.02 -8.23
CA TYR A 238 14.33 -2.46 -8.06
C TYR A 238 13.98 -2.86 -6.62
N GLN A 239 13.83 -4.17 -6.37
CA GLN A 239 13.49 -4.70 -5.06
C GLN A 239 14.39 -4.18 -3.94
N GLY A 240 13.82 -4.00 -2.75
CA GLY A 240 14.52 -3.58 -1.54
C GLY A 240 14.98 -2.13 -1.52
N VAL A 241 14.64 -1.30 -2.52
CA VAL A 241 14.96 0.13 -2.52
C VAL A 241 14.17 0.83 -1.42
N THR A 242 14.87 1.62 -0.61
CA THR A 242 14.27 2.43 0.46
C THR A 242 14.51 3.92 0.22
N LEU A 243 13.43 4.69 0.05
CA LEU A 243 13.43 6.14 0.03
C LEU A 243 12.84 6.64 1.36
N GLY A 244 13.72 6.82 2.34
CA GLY A 244 13.36 6.95 3.75
C GLY A 244 13.73 8.28 4.39
N SER A 245 13.35 8.44 5.66
CA SER A 245 13.78 9.55 6.50
C SER A 245 15.11 9.23 7.16
N LEU A 246 16.01 10.22 7.23
CA LEU A 246 17.29 10.09 7.94
C LEU A 246 17.12 10.28 9.45
N SER A 247 16.18 11.15 9.85
CA SER A 247 15.90 11.47 11.25
C SER A 247 14.46 11.94 11.42
N PHE A 248 14.00 11.90 12.65
CA PHE A 248 12.67 12.39 13.03
C PHE A 248 12.85 13.58 13.97
N PRO A 249 12.76 14.83 13.47
CA PRO A 249 12.92 16.02 14.30
C PRO A 249 11.83 16.08 15.38
N LYS A 250 12.21 16.57 16.55
CA LYS A 250 11.32 16.77 17.70
C LYS A 250 11.28 18.25 18.07
N ASP A 251 10.12 18.68 18.54
CA ASP A 251 9.95 20.01 19.12
C ASP A 251 10.58 20.13 20.52
N GLU A 252 10.50 21.31 21.11
CA GLU A 252 11.05 21.59 22.46
C GLU A 252 10.41 20.72 23.55
N SER A 253 9.20 20.18 23.32
CA SER A 253 8.51 19.26 24.23
C SER A 253 8.88 17.78 24.01
N GLY A 254 9.73 17.47 23.04
CA GLY A 254 10.13 16.11 22.67
C GLY A 254 9.14 15.37 21.78
N LYS A 255 8.08 16.04 21.28
CA LYS A 255 7.11 15.47 20.34
C LYS A 255 7.67 15.52 18.91
N LEU A 256 7.32 14.50 18.11
CA LEU A 256 7.69 14.48 16.70
C LEU A 256 7.05 15.64 15.95
N ILE A 257 7.86 16.39 15.20
CA ILE A 257 7.37 17.39 14.26
C ILE A 257 6.88 16.64 13.02
N ARG A 258 5.59 16.84 12.69
CA ARG A 258 4.92 16.24 11.54
C ARG A 258 4.94 17.24 10.37
N ASP A 259 4.50 16.80 9.20
CA ASP A 259 4.27 17.64 8.01
C ASP A 259 5.50 18.38 7.45
N GLN A 260 6.71 17.91 7.79
CA GLN A 260 7.95 18.41 7.20
C GLN A 260 8.51 17.45 6.13
N LYS A 261 9.17 18.03 5.11
CA LYS A 261 9.95 17.27 4.13
C LYS A 261 11.04 16.49 4.87
N ARG A 262 10.98 15.14 4.78
CA ARG A 262 11.91 14.23 5.46
C ARG A 262 12.40 13.07 4.61
N HIS A 263 11.86 12.93 3.40
CA HIS A 263 12.21 11.88 2.45
C HIS A 263 12.84 12.49 1.20
N PRO A 264 13.69 11.75 0.45
CA PRO A 264 14.47 12.28 -0.66
C PRO A 264 13.63 12.75 -1.83
N THR A 265 14.27 13.54 -2.70
CA THR A 265 13.80 13.89 -4.03
C THR A 265 14.60 13.12 -5.07
N ILE A 266 13.93 12.48 -6.00
CA ILE A 266 14.50 11.74 -7.12
C ILE A 266 14.06 12.46 -8.40
N GLU A 267 15.00 12.98 -9.17
CA GLU A 267 14.69 13.66 -10.43
C GLU A 267 14.40 12.68 -11.57
N ASP A 268 14.15 13.19 -12.79
CA ASP A 268 13.74 12.39 -13.95
C ASP A 268 14.82 11.41 -14.41
N ASP A 269 14.37 10.31 -15.03
CA ASP A 269 15.21 9.31 -15.69
C ASP A 269 16.24 8.63 -14.76
N VAL A 270 16.02 8.63 -13.43
CA VAL A 270 16.90 7.99 -12.46
C VAL A 270 16.65 6.49 -12.39
N ILE A 271 17.71 5.69 -12.30
CA ILE A 271 17.66 4.25 -12.08
C ILE A 271 18.26 3.92 -10.71
N ILE A 272 17.51 3.22 -9.86
CA ILE A 272 17.94 2.84 -8.50
C ILE A 272 17.90 1.32 -8.40
N TYR A 273 19.08 0.70 -8.38
CA TYR A 273 19.23 -0.75 -8.29
C TYR A 273 18.96 -1.29 -6.88
N SER A 274 18.81 -2.60 -6.82
CA SER A 274 18.32 -3.36 -5.66
C SER A 274 19.01 -3.03 -4.33
N ASN A 275 18.21 -2.97 -3.27
CA ASN A 275 18.64 -2.73 -1.88
C ASN A 275 19.39 -1.41 -1.66
N ALA A 276 19.32 -0.46 -2.59
CA ALA A 276 19.84 0.89 -2.34
C ALA A 276 18.96 1.61 -1.32
N THR A 277 19.59 2.29 -0.36
CA THR A 277 18.92 3.07 0.68
C THR A 277 19.29 4.54 0.52
N ILE A 278 18.29 5.41 0.30
CA ILE A 278 18.44 6.85 0.10
C ILE A 278 17.61 7.56 1.16
N LEU A 279 18.25 8.36 2.01
CA LEU A 279 17.61 8.94 3.19
C LEU A 279 17.78 10.46 3.25
N GLY A 280 16.75 11.12 3.78
CA GLY A 280 16.78 12.52 4.18
C GLY A 280 16.05 13.46 3.24
N GLY A 281 15.35 14.46 3.81
CA GLY A 281 14.52 15.42 3.08
C GLY A 281 15.32 16.37 2.17
N ASP A 282 16.58 16.64 2.51
CA ASP A 282 17.47 17.49 1.73
C ASP A 282 18.28 16.72 0.67
N THR A 283 18.15 15.38 0.65
CA THR A 283 18.83 14.52 -0.31
C THR A 283 18.13 14.56 -1.66
N VAL A 284 18.83 14.99 -2.70
CA VAL A 284 18.37 15.04 -4.08
C VAL A 284 19.24 14.13 -4.94
N ILE A 285 18.63 13.22 -5.66
CA ILE A 285 19.27 12.43 -6.70
C ILE A 285 18.98 13.08 -8.04
N GLY A 286 20.02 13.66 -8.64
CA GLY A 286 19.92 14.42 -9.89
C GLY A 286 19.55 13.57 -11.09
N ALA A 287 18.93 14.18 -12.08
CA ALA A 287 18.38 13.53 -13.28
C ALA A 287 19.40 12.62 -14.00
N ARG A 288 18.91 11.53 -14.59
CA ARG A 288 19.70 10.54 -15.38
C ARG A 288 20.82 9.86 -14.57
N THR A 289 20.72 9.92 -13.25
CA THR A 289 21.67 9.28 -12.35
C THR A 289 21.37 7.79 -12.21
N VAL A 290 22.41 6.98 -12.10
CA VAL A 290 22.32 5.54 -11.84
C VAL A 290 22.88 5.24 -10.45
N ILE A 291 22.02 4.75 -9.57
CA ILE A 291 22.38 4.32 -8.23
C ILE A 291 22.57 2.80 -8.23
N GLY A 292 23.76 2.33 -7.95
CA GLY A 292 24.11 0.92 -7.85
C GLY A 292 23.41 0.22 -6.67
N GLY A 293 23.39 -1.11 -6.69
CA GLY A 293 22.78 -1.88 -5.62
C GLY A 293 23.54 -1.80 -4.29
N ASN A 294 22.80 -1.98 -3.19
CA ASN A 294 23.33 -2.02 -1.81
C ASN A 294 24.08 -0.75 -1.36
N VAL A 295 23.89 0.39 -2.01
CA VAL A 295 24.49 1.66 -1.57
C VAL A 295 23.65 2.35 -0.52
N TRP A 296 24.32 3.10 0.37
CA TRP A 296 23.69 3.91 1.41
C TRP A 296 23.97 5.39 1.16
N ILE A 297 22.94 6.17 0.81
CA ILE A 297 23.06 7.57 0.41
C ILE A 297 22.31 8.46 1.40
N THR A 298 22.99 9.47 1.92
CA THR A 298 22.45 10.49 2.83
C THR A 298 22.82 11.92 2.40
N LYS A 299 23.34 12.07 1.18
CA LYS A 299 23.72 13.36 0.57
C LYS A 299 23.32 13.38 -0.88
N SER A 300 23.03 14.57 -1.40
CA SER A 300 22.66 14.76 -2.80
C SER A 300 23.74 14.26 -3.77
N VAL A 301 23.28 13.73 -4.90
CA VAL A 301 24.10 13.25 -6.01
C VAL A 301 23.78 14.11 -7.24
N PRO A 302 24.80 14.68 -7.92
CA PRO A 302 24.58 15.50 -9.11
C PRO A 302 23.93 14.71 -10.27
N PRO A 303 23.29 15.38 -11.21
CA PRO A 303 22.80 14.74 -12.44
C PRO A 303 23.92 14.00 -13.21
N ASP A 304 23.52 13.08 -14.09
CA ASP A 304 24.40 12.33 -14.99
C ASP A 304 25.53 11.56 -14.27
N THR A 305 25.28 11.13 -13.01
CA THR A 305 26.25 10.47 -12.14
C THR A 305 25.95 8.99 -12.00
N LYS A 306 26.99 8.16 -11.92
CA LYS A 306 26.88 6.74 -11.53
C LYS A 306 27.51 6.53 -10.16
N VAL A 307 26.70 6.13 -9.18
CA VAL A 307 27.15 5.77 -7.83
C VAL A 307 27.23 4.25 -7.71
N ILE A 308 28.39 3.75 -7.36
CA ILE A 308 28.64 2.31 -7.18
C ILE A 308 29.46 2.07 -5.92
N ILE A 309 29.35 0.86 -5.34
CA ILE A 309 30.25 0.39 -4.29
C ILE A 309 31.53 -0.14 -4.95
N GLU A 310 32.70 0.10 -4.37
CA GLU A 310 33.92 -0.57 -4.80
C GLU A 310 33.78 -2.08 -4.65
N GLU A 311 34.38 -2.84 -5.57
CA GLU A 311 34.31 -4.31 -5.52
C GLU A 311 34.78 -4.84 -4.16
N PRO A 312 33.94 -5.60 -3.44
CA PRO A 312 34.34 -6.18 -2.15
C PRO A 312 35.43 -7.22 -2.40
N ARG A 313 36.46 -7.23 -1.56
CA ARG A 313 37.53 -8.24 -1.61
C ARG A 313 36.97 -9.60 -1.22
N LEU A 314 36.80 -10.48 -2.18
CA LEU A 314 36.39 -11.86 -1.95
C LEU A 314 37.58 -12.72 -1.53
N ILE A 315 37.38 -13.58 -0.54
CA ILE A 315 38.36 -14.56 -0.09
C ILE A 315 37.83 -15.94 -0.43
N PHE A 316 38.50 -16.62 -1.35
CA PHE A 316 38.19 -17.99 -1.68
C PHE A 316 38.98 -18.94 -0.77
N LYS A 317 38.27 -19.82 -0.03
CA LYS A 317 38.88 -20.85 0.82
C LYS A 317 38.50 -22.21 0.24
N GLU A 318 39.50 -23.07 0.04
CA GLU A 318 39.23 -24.46 -0.34
C GLU A 318 38.43 -25.15 0.79
N LYS A 319 37.40 -25.89 0.39
CA LYS A 319 36.62 -26.70 1.31
C LYS A 319 37.49 -27.92 1.66
N LYS A 320 38.05 -27.97 2.88
CA LYS A 320 38.74 -29.18 3.34
C LYS A 320 37.73 -30.32 3.37
N GLU A 321 38.00 -31.37 2.58
CA GLU A 321 37.24 -32.62 2.71
C GLU A 321 37.45 -33.15 4.14
N HIS A 322 36.36 -33.27 4.90
CA HIS A 322 36.39 -34.05 6.12
C HIS A 322 36.54 -35.52 5.75
N LYS A 323 37.74 -36.08 5.95
CA LYS A 323 37.99 -37.53 5.93
C LYS A 323 37.38 -38.16 7.16
#